data_7ed1fe258f385a40d6d8fab1253dd056
#
_entry.id   7ed1fe258f385a40d6d8fab1253dd056
#
_cell.length_a   1.000
_cell.length_b   1.000
_cell.length_c   1.000
_cell.angle_alpha   90.00
_cell.angle_beta   90.00
_cell.angle_gamma   90.00
#
_symmetry.space_group_name_H-M   'P 1'
#
loop_
_entity.id
_entity.type
_entity.pdbx_description
1 polymer ?
#
loop_
_entity_poly.entity_id
_entity_poly.type
_entity_poly.pdbx_seq_one_letter_code
_entity_poly.pdbx_strand_id
1 'polypeptide(L)'
;IGTWFSMLALQDKKIDKAMFISPIVDMEKLICTMMEWAGVTEEELAERIKIPTDFGETLNWNYLSWVRKNPYKWDKPTDIIYGGKDNMTPRETIERFSKSCATTLTVMEKGEHWFHTPEQMKVLNRWMKANVQE
;
A
#
# COMPACT_ATOMS: atom_id res chain seq x y z
N ILE A 1 2.20 -4.66 -2.09
CA ILE A 1 3.05 -5.15 -0.96
C ILE A 1 4.50 -4.69 -1.11
N GLY A 2 5.07 -4.72 -2.32
CA GLY A 2 6.47 -4.33 -2.54
C GLY A 2 6.84 -2.97 -1.98
N THR A 3 5.97 -1.98 -2.10
CA THR A 3 6.19 -0.63 -1.55
C THR A 3 6.36 -0.64 -0.03
N TRP A 4 5.54 -1.41 0.69
CA TRP A 4 5.64 -1.55 2.14
C TRP A 4 7.01 -2.06 2.58
N PHE A 5 7.47 -3.16 1.97
CA PHE A 5 8.79 -3.73 2.26
C PHE A 5 9.93 -2.79 1.85
N SER A 6 9.79 -2.11 0.71
CA SER A 6 10.78 -1.13 0.26
C SER A 6 10.93 0.03 1.23
N MET A 7 9.82 0.57 1.74
CA MET A 7 9.86 1.64 2.74
C MET A 7 10.56 1.20 4.02
N LEU A 8 10.25 0.01 4.54
CA LEU A 8 10.92 -0.55 5.72
C LEU A 8 12.42 -0.75 5.51
N ALA A 9 12.79 -1.32 4.36
CA ALA A 9 14.19 -1.65 4.07
C ALA A 9 15.05 -0.40 3.76
N LEU A 10 14.44 0.66 3.21
CA LEU A 10 15.15 1.80 2.67
C LEU A 10 14.93 3.11 3.46
N GLN A 11 14.18 3.05 4.56
CA GLN A 11 13.86 4.25 5.35
C GLN A 11 15.10 5.02 5.84
N ASP A 12 16.19 4.33 6.15
CA ASP A 12 17.45 4.92 6.61
C ASP A 12 18.46 5.17 5.47
N LYS A 13 18.06 4.93 4.21
CA LYS A 13 18.92 5.16 3.05
C LYS A 13 18.65 6.52 2.42
N LYS A 14 19.70 7.09 1.82
CA LYS A 14 19.52 8.28 0.99
C LYS A 14 18.84 7.87 -0.32
N ILE A 15 17.70 8.46 -0.56
CA ILE A 15 16.91 8.26 -1.80
C ILE A 15 16.50 9.63 -2.29
N ASP A 16 16.88 9.97 -3.51
CA ASP A 16 16.59 11.28 -4.10
C ASP A 16 15.12 11.39 -4.50
N LYS A 17 14.52 10.25 -4.96
CA LYS A 17 13.13 10.20 -5.36
C LYS A 17 12.61 8.76 -5.36
N ALA A 18 11.38 8.58 -4.96
CA ALA A 18 10.64 7.32 -5.08
C ALA A 18 9.40 7.50 -5.98
N MET A 19 9.01 6.44 -6.67
CA MET A 19 7.79 6.40 -7.48
C MET A 19 6.98 5.17 -7.07
N PHE A 20 5.78 5.40 -6.56
CA PHE A 20 4.91 4.34 -6.05
C PHE A 20 3.66 4.18 -6.90
N ILE A 21 3.38 2.95 -7.30
CA ILE A 21 2.19 2.57 -8.07
C ILE A 21 1.27 1.77 -7.14
N SER A 22 0.08 2.26 -6.87
CA SER A 22 -0.89 1.61 -5.99
C SER A 22 -0.26 1.11 -4.68
N PRO A 23 0.43 1.98 -3.91
CA PRO A 23 1.21 1.52 -2.77
C PRO A 23 0.34 1.05 -1.62
N ILE A 24 0.76 -0.02 -0.96
CA ILE A 24 0.30 -0.34 0.39
C ILE A 24 1.16 0.47 1.36
N VAL A 25 0.56 1.46 2.00
CA VAL A 25 1.22 2.38 2.91
C VAL A 25 0.84 2.17 4.38
N ASP A 26 -0.20 1.38 4.62
CA ASP A 26 -0.68 1.01 5.95
C ASP A 26 -1.00 -0.49 5.97
N MET A 27 -0.01 -1.28 6.36
CA MET A 27 -0.13 -2.74 6.40
C MET A 27 -1.08 -3.21 7.50
N GLU A 28 -1.12 -2.55 8.65
CA GLU A 28 -2.08 -2.87 9.71
C GLU A 28 -3.52 -2.71 9.20
N LYS A 29 -3.80 -1.59 8.54
CA LYS A 29 -5.12 -1.33 7.94
C LYS A 29 -5.50 -2.41 6.92
N LEU A 30 -4.56 -2.82 6.06
CA LEU A 30 -4.80 -3.88 5.09
C LEU A 30 -5.11 -5.21 5.77
N ILE A 31 -4.33 -5.61 6.77
CA ILE A 31 -4.56 -6.87 7.50
C ILE A 31 -5.93 -6.83 8.20
N CYS A 32 -6.27 -5.73 8.88
CA CYS A 32 -7.56 -5.57 9.53
C CYS A 32 -8.72 -5.66 8.52
N THR A 33 -8.57 -5.05 7.35
CA THR A 33 -9.56 -5.15 6.26
C THR A 33 -9.72 -6.60 5.78
N MET A 34 -8.61 -7.32 5.60
CA MET A 34 -8.64 -8.75 5.25
C MET A 34 -9.31 -9.61 6.34
N MET A 35 -9.10 -9.27 7.61
CA MET A 35 -9.79 -9.93 8.73
C MET A 35 -11.31 -9.70 8.66
N GLU A 36 -11.75 -8.47 8.37
CA GLU A 36 -13.16 -8.16 8.15
C GLU A 36 -13.76 -8.98 7.00
N TRP A 37 -13.07 -9.07 5.87
CA TRP A 37 -13.51 -9.88 4.73
C TRP A 37 -13.64 -11.36 5.08
N ALA A 38 -12.76 -11.88 5.91
CA ALA A 38 -12.77 -13.27 6.35
C ALA A 38 -13.71 -13.53 7.55
N GLY A 39 -14.27 -12.49 8.16
CA GLY A 39 -15.07 -12.62 9.38
C GLY A 39 -14.26 -13.09 10.59
N VAL A 40 -12.99 -12.72 10.67
CA VAL A 40 -12.05 -13.14 11.72
C VAL A 40 -11.85 -12.01 12.72
N THR A 41 -12.00 -12.31 14.02
CA THR A 41 -11.69 -11.37 15.10
C THR A 41 -10.21 -11.41 15.50
N GLU A 42 -9.74 -10.38 16.20
CA GLU A 42 -8.37 -10.36 16.72
C GLU A 42 -8.12 -11.48 17.73
N GLU A 43 -9.10 -11.73 18.60
CA GLU A 43 -9.03 -12.79 19.59
C GLU A 43 -8.88 -14.16 18.92
N GLU A 44 -9.68 -14.42 17.89
CA GLU A 44 -9.59 -15.68 17.11
C GLU A 44 -8.24 -15.80 16.42
N LEU A 45 -7.75 -14.72 15.80
CA LEU A 45 -6.45 -14.76 15.14
C LEU A 45 -5.31 -14.94 16.14
N ALA A 46 -5.37 -14.30 17.31
CA ALA A 46 -4.38 -14.46 18.38
C ALA A 46 -4.34 -15.89 18.92
N GLU A 47 -5.48 -16.54 19.07
CA GLU A 47 -5.58 -17.93 19.53
C GLU A 47 -5.04 -18.92 18.50
N ARG A 48 -5.44 -18.77 17.26
CA ARG A 48 -5.10 -19.71 16.17
C ARG A 48 -3.75 -19.41 15.53
N ILE A 49 -3.20 -18.23 15.70
CA ILE A 49 -1.94 -17.71 15.13
C ILE A 49 -1.99 -17.55 13.60
N LYS A 50 -2.49 -18.54 12.87
CA LYS A 50 -2.61 -18.54 11.40
C LYS A 50 -4.00 -18.99 10.99
N ILE A 51 -4.63 -18.21 10.13
CA ILE A 51 -5.95 -18.53 9.56
C ILE A 51 -5.87 -18.35 8.04
N PRO A 52 -5.94 -19.46 7.25
CA PRO A 52 -6.05 -19.34 5.81
C PRO A 52 -7.41 -18.76 5.42
N THR A 53 -7.43 -17.98 4.33
CA THR A 53 -8.65 -17.36 3.81
C THR A 53 -9.03 -17.92 2.44
N ASP A 54 -10.26 -17.71 2.03
CA ASP A 54 -10.77 -18.14 0.73
C ASP A 54 -10.21 -17.30 -0.45
N PHE A 55 -9.61 -16.15 -0.17
CA PHE A 55 -9.01 -15.28 -1.18
C PHE A 55 -7.49 -15.45 -1.34
N GLY A 56 -6.95 -16.57 -0.88
CA GLY A 56 -5.57 -16.99 -1.14
C GLY A 56 -4.50 -16.44 -0.18
N GLU A 57 -4.88 -15.61 0.78
CA GLU A 57 -3.98 -15.08 1.80
C GLU A 57 -4.14 -15.85 3.12
N THR A 58 -3.07 -15.91 3.91
CA THR A 58 -3.13 -16.46 5.27
C THR A 58 -2.93 -15.33 6.27
N LEU A 59 -3.95 -15.09 7.09
CA LEU A 59 -3.86 -14.17 8.22
C LEU A 59 -2.87 -14.70 9.25
N ASN A 60 -2.03 -13.84 9.81
CA ASN A 60 -0.97 -14.24 10.73
C ASN A 60 -0.87 -13.24 11.89
N TRP A 61 -1.17 -13.71 13.10
CA TRP A 61 -1.12 -12.89 14.31
C TRP A 61 0.28 -12.35 14.62
N ASN A 62 1.30 -13.18 14.44
CA ASN A 62 2.67 -12.74 14.71
C ASN A 62 3.11 -11.62 13.77
N TYR A 63 2.67 -11.69 12.49
CA TYR A 63 2.95 -10.63 11.53
C TYR A 63 2.19 -9.33 11.86
N LEU A 64 0.90 -9.40 12.17
CA LEU A 64 0.13 -8.24 12.61
C LEU A 64 0.76 -7.58 13.85
N SER A 65 1.15 -8.39 14.85
CA SER A 65 1.81 -7.89 16.06
C SER A 65 3.15 -7.24 15.73
N TRP A 66 3.91 -7.82 14.80
CA TRP A 66 5.18 -7.25 14.36
C TRP A 66 4.98 -5.92 13.63
N VAL A 67 4.01 -5.82 12.74
CA VAL A 67 3.67 -4.59 12.02
C VAL A 67 3.34 -3.46 13.01
N ARG A 68 2.53 -3.74 14.02
CA ARG A 68 2.15 -2.77 15.07
C ARG A 68 3.35 -2.27 15.88
N LYS A 69 4.34 -3.12 16.11
CA LYS A 69 5.56 -2.79 16.87
C LYS A 69 6.67 -2.15 16.03
N ASN A 70 6.57 -2.20 14.72
CA ASN A 70 7.60 -1.75 13.80
C ASN A 70 7.03 -0.75 12.76
N PRO A 71 6.58 0.44 13.19
CA PRO A 71 6.16 1.46 12.26
C PRO A 71 7.36 1.91 11.39
N TYR A 72 7.11 2.16 10.12
CA TYR A 72 8.14 2.77 9.25
C TYR A 72 8.13 4.29 9.41
N LYS A 73 9.26 4.88 9.03
CA LYS A 73 9.44 6.34 8.95
C LYS A 73 9.86 6.71 7.53
N TRP A 74 8.91 7.17 6.71
CA TRP A 74 9.18 7.53 5.33
C TRP A 74 9.07 9.02 5.11
N ASP A 75 10.19 9.66 4.77
CA ASP A 75 10.35 11.10 4.57
C ASP A 75 10.99 11.45 3.20
N LYS A 76 11.06 10.50 2.30
CA LYS A 76 11.67 10.66 0.98
C LYS A 76 10.70 11.33 0.01
N PRO A 77 11.18 12.21 -0.91
CA PRO A 77 10.35 12.72 -1.99
C PRO A 77 9.75 11.58 -2.80
N THR A 78 8.42 11.53 -2.91
CA THR A 78 7.72 10.40 -3.51
C THR A 78 6.61 10.87 -4.43
N ASP A 79 6.59 10.38 -5.66
CA ASP A 79 5.44 10.52 -6.54
C ASP A 79 4.57 9.26 -6.48
N ILE A 80 3.27 9.44 -6.39
CA ILE A 80 2.31 8.36 -6.25
C ILE A 80 1.29 8.41 -7.38
N ILE A 81 1.01 7.25 -8.01
CA ILE A 81 -0.20 7.05 -8.79
C ILE A 81 -1.11 6.06 -8.08
N TYR A 82 -2.40 6.41 -7.99
CA TYR A 82 -3.40 5.68 -7.24
C TYR A 82 -4.67 5.50 -8.06
N GLY A 83 -5.25 4.31 -8.06
CA GLY A 83 -6.54 4.03 -8.67
C GLY A 83 -7.69 4.39 -7.74
N GLY A 84 -8.62 5.22 -8.18
CA GLY A 84 -9.77 5.65 -7.37
C GLY A 84 -10.71 4.52 -6.95
N LYS A 85 -10.62 3.37 -7.62
CA LYS A 85 -11.36 2.12 -7.31
C LYS A 85 -10.52 1.10 -6.54
N ASP A 86 -9.35 1.50 -6.04
CA ASP A 86 -8.50 0.63 -5.24
C ASP A 86 -9.24 0.15 -3.98
N ASN A 87 -9.34 -1.16 -3.82
CA ASN A 87 -10.01 -1.80 -2.68
C ASN A 87 -9.04 -2.27 -1.59
N MET A 88 -7.73 -2.15 -1.81
CA MET A 88 -6.69 -2.56 -0.87
C MET A 88 -6.25 -1.42 0.05
N THR A 89 -6.27 -0.18 -0.46
CA THR A 89 -5.92 1.01 0.31
C THR A 89 -7.04 2.05 0.15
N PRO A 90 -7.73 2.44 1.22
CA PRO A 90 -8.72 3.52 1.15
C PRO A 90 -8.10 4.85 0.71
N ARG A 91 -8.86 5.66 -0.04
CA ARG A 91 -8.40 6.96 -0.54
C ARG A 91 -7.91 7.88 0.58
N GLU A 92 -8.61 7.95 1.69
CA GLU A 92 -8.21 8.74 2.86
C GLU A 92 -6.84 8.35 3.41
N THR A 93 -6.50 7.07 3.35
CA THR A 93 -5.20 6.55 3.80
C THR A 93 -4.09 7.02 2.88
N ILE A 94 -4.29 6.93 1.56
CA ILE A 94 -3.29 7.39 0.59
C ILE A 94 -3.14 8.92 0.61
N GLU A 95 -4.21 9.66 0.78
CA GLU A 95 -4.17 11.12 0.89
C GLU A 95 -3.42 11.57 2.16
N ARG A 96 -3.64 10.90 3.29
CA ARG A 96 -2.91 11.16 4.54
C ARG A 96 -1.42 10.88 4.38
N PHE A 97 -1.08 9.75 3.80
CA PHE A 97 0.31 9.40 3.51
C PHE A 97 0.97 10.42 2.58
N SER A 98 0.29 10.81 1.51
CA SER A 98 0.77 11.82 0.57
C SER A 98 1.12 13.14 1.26
N LYS A 99 0.28 13.60 2.17
CA LYS A 99 0.54 14.82 2.94
C LYS A 99 1.77 14.71 3.85
N SER A 100 2.08 13.53 4.35
CA SER A 100 3.17 13.33 5.31
C SER A 100 4.57 13.32 4.66
N CYS A 101 4.68 13.01 3.38
CA CYS A 101 5.99 12.86 2.72
C CYS A 101 6.21 13.85 1.55
N ALA A 102 5.45 14.95 1.51
CA ALA A 102 5.61 16.03 0.51
C ALA A 102 5.69 15.52 -0.94
N THR A 103 4.78 14.63 -1.30
CA THR A 103 4.75 13.98 -2.61
C THR A 103 3.72 14.60 -3.55
N THR A 104 3.80 14.21 -4.81
CA THR A 104 2.69 14.38 -5.74
C THR A 104 1.81 13.15 -5.71
N LEU A 105 0.50 13.34 -5.72
CA LEU A 105 -0.51 12.28 -5.80
C LEU A 105 -1.33 12.45 -7.07
N THR A 106 -1.22 11.47 -7.96
CA THR A 106 -2.04 11.38 -9.17
C THR A 106 -3.10 10.31 -8.97
N VAL A 107 -4.37 10.69 -9.12
CA VAL A 107 -5.50 9.76 -8.98
C VAL A 107 -6.11 9.51 -10.36
N MET A 108 -6.15 8.25 -10.76
CA MET A 108 -6.99 7.79 -11.86
C MET A 108 -8.33 7.33 -11.30
N GLU A 109 -9.38 8.15 -11.39
CA GLU A 109 -10.67 7.90 -10.72
C GLU A 109 -11.31 6.55 -11.07
N LYS A 110 -11.14 6.08 -12.31
CA LYS A 110 -11.61 4.78 -12.77
C LYS A 110 -10.56 3.66 -12.68
N GLY A 111 -9.37 3.97 -12.16
CA GLY A 111 -8.28 3.01 -12.01
C GLY A 111 -8.53 2.04 -10.87
N GLU A 112 -8.10 0.81 -11.06
CA GLU A 112 -8.12 -0.25 -10.06
C GLU A 112 -6.77 -0.34 -9.34
N HIS A 113 -6.69 -1.13 -8.27
CA HIS A 113 -5.40 -1.39 -7.59
C HIS A 113 -4.34 -1.90 -8.57
N TRP A 114 -4.70 -2.83 -9.41
CA TRP A 114 -3.85 -3.34 -10.48
C TRP A 114 -4.16 -2.63 -11.80
N PHE A 115 -3.24 -1.78 -12.25
CA PHE A 115 -3.30 -1.12 -13.56
C PHE A 115 -3.03 -2.16 -14.66
N HIS A 116 -4.06 -2.67 -15.31
CA HIS A 116 -3.95 -3.78 -16.25
C HIS A 116 -4.72 -3.60 -17.56
N THR A 117 -5.76 -2.77 -17.59
CA THR A 117 -6.48 -2.51 -18.82
C THR A 117 -5.66 -1.61 -19.77
N PRO A 118 -5.88 -1.64 -21.10
CA PRO A 118 -5.18 -0.76 -22.02
C PRO A 118 -5.27 0.73 -21.66
N GLU A 119 -6.43 1.18 -21.17
CA GLU A 119 -6.64 2.55 -20.73
C GLU A 119 -5.81 2.86 -19.47
N GLN A 120 -5.86 1.98 -18.47
CA GLN A 120 -5.08 2.12 -17.24
C GLN A 120 -3.58 2.11 -17.51
N MET A 121 -3.12 1.20 -18.36
CA MET A 121 -1.71 1.12 -18.77
C MET A 121 -1.24 2.37 -19.52
N LYS A 122 -2.09 2.95 -20.34
CA LYS A 122 -1.79 4.22 -21.04
C LYS A 122 -1.60 5.37 -20.06
N VAL A 123 -2.44 5.46 -19.04
CA VAL A 123 -2.33 6.47 -17.98
C VAL A 123 -1.07 6.24 -17.16
N LEU A 124 -0.81 5.00 -16.73
CA LEU A 124 0.39 4.63 -15.99
C LEU A 124 1.68 4.97 -16.77
N ASN A 125 1.75 4.60 -18.03
CA ASN A 125 2.93 4.88 -18.87
C ASN A 125 3.17 6.39 -19.04
N ARG A 126 2.11 7.18 -19.18
CA ARG A 126 2.22 8.64 -19.26
C ARG A 126 2.74 9.21 -17.94
N TRP A 127 2.20 8.76 -16.83
CA TRP A 127 2.63 9.18 -15.50
C TRP A 127 4.11 8.82 -15.25
N MET A 128 4.53 7.60 -15.58
CA MET A 128 5.92 7.17 -15.45
C MET A 128 6.86 8.06 -16.26
N LYS A 129 6.53 8.30 -17.54
CA LYS A 129 7.34 9.15 -18.42
C LYS A 129 7.46 10.59 -17.90
N ALA A 130 6.37 11.14 -17.33
CA ALA A 130 6.38 12.49 -16.79
C ALA A 130 7.20 12.64 -15.51
N ASN A 131 7.34 11.57 -14.71
CA ASN A 131 7.99 11.63 -13.40
C ASN A 131 9.40 11.02 -13.36
N VAL A 132 9.80 10.25 -14.37
CA VAL A 132 11.17 9.72 -14.49
C VAL A 132 12.12 10.75 -15.13
N GLN A 133 11.62 11.79 -15.74
CA GLN A 133 12.47 12.83 -16.34
C GLN A 133 13.23 13.60 -15.25
N GLU A 134 14.52 13.71 -15.48
CA GLU A 134 15.46 14.47 -14.65
C GLU A 134 15.20 15.99 -14.68
#